data_ba25dca8df54b7f0b64c3baf6d7fbbf5
#
_entry.id   ba25dca8df54b7f0b64c3baf6d7fbbf5
#
_cell.length_a   1.000
_cell.length_b   1.000
_cell.length_c   1.000
_cell.angle_alpha   90.00
_cell.angle_beta   90.00
_cell.angle_gamma   90.00
#
_symmetry.space_group_name_H-M   'P 1'
#
loop_
_entity.id
_entity.type
_entity.pdbx_description
1 polymer ?
#
loop_
_entity_poly.entity_id
_entity_poly.type
_entity_poly.pdbx_seq_one_letter_code
_entity_poly.pdbx_strand_id
1 'polypeptide(L)'
;MKRREFLKNAGLGSVAVGTVAAPAIAQSAPEVRWRLSSGFPKSLDTIYGAADVLAKFVSDATDGKFVIQPFAAGEIVGTFQAADAVSNGTVEMVHTAGYYYVGKDPTFAIGAAVPFGLNSRQQNAWLYHGGGNEIVNEFMAKQNIYALPGGNTGTQMGGWFRKEVKTVADLQGLKMRIAGIAGQVMAKLGAVPQQVAGGDIYPALERGTIDAAEWIGPYDDEKLGFNKVAPFYYYPGWWEGGLTLHFYINKAKWESLPKNYQAILQAAAMAANVDMLAKYDARNPAALRRLIGTGAQLRPYSNEIMEAALKATNEVYAEISAKNPDFKKGIDSLRAFRGEEYLWFQVAEYTYDGFMIRNRTKN
;
A
#
# COMPACT_ATOMS: atom_id res chain seq x y z
N MET A 1 10.86 -82.81 8.72
CA MET A 1 11.90 -81.89 9.16
C MET A 1 11.53 -81.29 10.51
N LYS A 2 12.44 -81.49 11.49
CA LYS A 2 12.10 -81.33 12.93
C LYS A 2 12.31 -79.87 13.31
N ARG A 3 11.32 -79.24 13.96
CA ARG A 3 11.29 -77.88 14.49
C ARG A 3 12.56 -77.36 15.22
N ARG A 4 13.45 -78.32 15.58
CA ARG A 4 14.67 -77.98 16.31
C ARG A 4 15.86 -77.52 15.49
N GLU A 5 15.83 -77.76 14.19
CA GLU A 5 16.96 -77.23 13.29
C GLU A 5 16.73 -75.80 12.83
N PHE A 6 15.44 -75.35 12.78
CA PHE A 6 15.12 -73.96 12.40
C PHE A 6 15.57 -72.96 13.47
N LEU A 7 15.55 -73.38 14.75
CA LEU A 7 15.93 -72.49 15.85
C LEU A 7 17.47 -72.39 16.08
N LYS A 8 18.25 -73.29 15.52
CA LYS A 8 19.72 -73.27 15.63
C LYS A 8 20.37 -72.32 14.56
N ASN A 9 19.68 -72.08 13.45
CA ASN A 9 20.17 -71.21 12.40
C ASN A 9 19.68 -69.75 12.52
N ALA A 10 18.80 -69.41 13.47
CA ALA A 10 18.29 -68.08 13.73
C ALA A 10 19.15 -67.31 14.74
N GLY A 11 20.22 -67.92 15.27
CA GLY A 11 21.04 -67.34 16.37
C GLY A 11 22.35 -66.65 15.94
N LEU A 12 22.65 -66.57 14.66
CA LEU A 12 23.91 -65.97 14.19
C LEU A 12 23.66 -64.99 13.01
N GLY A 13 23.21 -63.81 13.32
CA GLY A 13 23.04 -62.84 12.25
C GLY A 13 22.26 -61.59 12.64
N SER A 14 22.40 -61.11 13.84
CA SER A 14 21.83 -59.78 14.18
C SER A 14 22.76 -59.03 15.10
N VAL A 15 23.92 -58.67 14.61
CA VAL A 15 24.59 -57.45 15.09
C VAL A 15 23.82 -56.32 14.43
N ALA A 16 22.68 -55.94 15.02
CA ALA A 16 22.04 -54.68 14.75
C ALA A 16 23.06 -53.59 15.18
N VAL A 17 23.79 -53.07 14.22
CA VAL A 17 24.42 -51.76 14.38
C VAL A 17 23.27 -50.80 14.60
N GLY A 18 22.94 -50.58 15.85
CA GLY A 18 22.09 -49.46 16.26
C GLY A 18 22.80 -48.19 15.79
N THR A 19 22.44 -47.73 14.60
CA THR A 19 22.64 -46.33 14.26
C THR A 19 21.87 -45.55 15.32
N VAL A 20 22.58 -45.14 16.38
CA VAL A 20 22.11 -44.07 17.26
C VAL A 20 21.89 -42.91 16.29
N ALA A 21 20.67 -42.67 15.86
CA ALA A 21 20.31 -41.45 15.20
C ALA A 21 20.74 -40.34 16.17
N ALA A 22 21.86 -39.70 15.87
CA ALA A 22 22.23 -38.48 16.59
C ALA A 22 21.00 -37.60 16.61
N PRO A 23 20.56 -37.12 17.77
CA PRO A 23 19.44 -36.19 17.80
C PRO A 23 19.77 -35.10 16.78
N ALA A 24 18.94 -34.96 15.74
CA ALA A 24 19.03 -33.83 14.86
C ALA A 24 18.93 -32.63 15.79
N ILE A 25 20.07 -31.97 16.06
CA ILE A 25 20.08 -30.69 16.76
C ILE A 25 19.26 -29.81 15.85
N ALA A 26 17.99 -29.66 16.17
CA ALA A 26 17.13 -28.70 15.50
C ALA A 26 17.85 -27.37 15.69
N GLN A 27 18.48 -26.91 14.62
CA GLN A 27 19.21 -25.65 14.63
C GLN A 27 18.18 -24.62 15.06
N SER A 28 18.32 -24.09 16.29
CA SER A 28 17.36 -23.14 16.84
C SER A 28 17.25 -21.98 15.85
N ALA A 29 16.04 -21.67 15.43
CA ALA A 29 15.81 -20.56 14.53
C ALA A 29 16.50 -19.29 15.07
N PRO A 30 17.24 -18.52 14.26
CA PRO A 30 18.04 -17.40 14.75
C PRO A 30 17.15 -16.32 15.35
N GLU A 31 17.65 -15.63 16.37
CA GLU A 31 17.02 -14.42 16.87
C GLU A 31 17.25 -13.26 15.90
N VAL A 32 16.19 -12.57 15.53
CA VAL A 32 16.23 -11.42 14.62
C VAL A 32 15.50 -10.24 15.26
N ARG A 33 16.11 -9.06 15.24
CA ARG A 33 15.55 -7.82 15.74
C ARG A 33 15.64 -6.74 14.67
N TRP A 34 14.50 -6.28 14.17
CA TRP A 34 14.43 -5.23 13.15
C TRP A 34 13.67 -4.02 13.64
N ARG A 35 14.05 -2.85 13.13
CA ARG A 35 13.30 -1.60 13.27
C ARG A 35 12.51 -1.37 11.99
N LEU A 36 11.24 -1.02 12.15
CA LEU A 36 10.36 -0.62 11.07
C LEU A 36 10.00 0.85 11.22
N SER A 37 10.51 1.71 10.34
CA SER A 37 10.10 3.12 10.32
C SER A 37 8.88 3.30 9.43
N SER A 38 7.73 3.66 10.01
CA SER A 38 6.52 3.97 9.26
C SER A 38 6.54 5.43 8.79
N GLY A 39 6.07 5.67 7.56
CA GLY A 39 5.89 7.01 7.02
C GLY A 39 4.62 7.73 7.52
N PHE A 40 3.91 7.17 8.51
CA PHE A 40 2.59 7.62 8.93
C PHE A 40 2.52 7.94 10.44
N PRO A 41 1.63 8.88 10.83
CA PRO A 41 1.41 9.21 12.24
C PRO A 41 0.77 8.03 13.00
N LYS A 42 1.21 7.80 14.24
CA LYS A 42 0.69 6.72 15.11
C LYS A 42 -0.80 6.86 15.43
N SER A 43 -1.36 8.06 15.35
CA SER A 43 -2.79 8.32 15.57
C SER A 43 -3.70 7.70 14.52
N LEU A 44 -3.16 7.35 13.34
CA LEU A 44 -3.90 6.73 12.24
C LEU A 44 -3.81 5.20 12.34
N ASP A 45 -4.66 4.61 13.18
CA ASP A 45 -4.68 3.17 13.50
C ASP A 45 -5.10 2.25 12.33
N THR A 46 -5.45 2.82 11.20
CA THR A 46 -5.64 2.17 9.90
C THR A 46 -4.30 2.03 9.19
N ILE A 47 -3.79 3.14 8.65
CA ILE A 47 -2.58 3.12 7.83
C ILE A 47 -1.31 2.79 8.63
N TYR A 48 -1.11 3.41 9.82
CA TYR A 48 -0.01 3.04 10.71
C TYR A 48 -0.21 1.64 11.29
N GLY A 49 -1.45 1.28 11.62
CA GLY A 49 -1.80 0.01 12.25
C GLY A 49 -1.37 -1.24 11.47
N ALA A 50 -1.16 -1.14 10.16
CA ALA A 50 -0.61 -2.25 9.40
C ALA A 50 0.82 -2.64 9.84
N ALA A 51 1.61 -1.68 10.29
CA ALA A 51 2.93 -1.95 10.85
C ALA A 51 2.84 -2.75 12.16
N ASP A 52 1.87 -2.41 13.01
CA ASP A 52 1.61 -3.15 14.26
C ASP A 52 1.09 -4.58 13.97
N VAL A 53 0.18 -4.73 13.00
CA VAL A 53 -0.37 -6.02 12.58
C VAL A 53 0.75 -6.93 12.08
N LEU A 54 1.61 -6.45 11.19
CA LEU A 54 2.75 -7.21 10.68
C LEU A 54 3.71 -7.59 11.81
N ALA A 55 4.08 -6.64 12.66
CA ALA A 55 5.03 -6.87 13.74
C ALA A 55 4.51 -7.92 14.74
N LYS A 56 3.23 -7.83 15.11
CA LYS A 56 2.59 -8.81 15.98
C LYS A 56 2.54 -10.19 15.34
N PHE A 57 2.11 -10.29 14.08
CA PHE A 57 2.02 -11.57 13.37
C PHE A 57 3.37 -12.28 13.30
N VAL A 58 4.44 -11.55 12.94
CA VAL A 58 5.79 -12.11 12.85
C VAL A 58 6.28 -12.59 14.21
N SER A 59 6.09 -11.80 15.26
CA SER A 59 6.49 -12.18 16.62
C SER A 59 5.75 -13.45 17.10
N ASP A 60 4.42 -13.48 16.94
CA ASP A 60 3.61 -14.63 17.36
C ASP A 60 3.98 -15.90 16.57
N ALA A 61 4.17 -15.80 15.25
CA ALA A 61 4.50 -16.95 14.39
C ALA A 61 5.93 -17.48 14.58
N THR A 62 6.78 -16.74 15.30
CA THR A 62 8.19 -17.11 15.53
C THR A 62 8.53 -17.31 17.01
N ASP A 63 7.51 -17.41 17.88
CA ASP A 63 7.69 -17.49 19.34
C ASP A 63 8.61 -16.39 19.89
N GLY A 64 8.50 -15.16 19.34
CA GLY A 64 9.31 -14.01 19.74
C GLY A 64 10.77 -14.04 19.26
N LYS A 65 11.14 -14.99 18.41
CA LYS A 65 12.53 -15.07 17.87
C LYS A 65 12.76 -14.04 16.76
N PHE A 66 11.76 -13.68 16.00
CA PHE A 66 11.82 -12.56 15.06
C PHE A 66 10.91 -11.43 15.54
N VAL A 67 11.50 -10.35 16.01
CA VAL A 67 10.79 -9.17 16.52
C VAL A 67 11.05 -7.98 15.60
N ILE A 68 9.96 -7.36 15.16
CA ILE A 68 9.97 -6.11 14.40
C ILE A 68 9.37 -5.04 15.30
N GLN A 69 10.10 -3.93 15.50
CA GLN A 69 9.63 -2.80 16.31
C GLN A 69 9.20 -1.66 15.40
N PRO A 70 7.89 -1.31 15.35
CA PRO A 70 7.39 -0.17 14.60
C PRO A 70 7.70 1.16 15.29
N PHE A 71 8.05 2.16 14.47
CA PHE A 71 8.26 3.56 14.84
C PHE A 71 7.43 4.44 13.92
N ALA A 72 6.83 5.50 14.45
CA ALA A 72 6.03 6.43 13.67
C ALA A 72 6.89 7.37 12.80
N ALA A 73 6.23 8.08 11.90
CA ALA A 73 6.86 9.08 11.05
C ALA A 73 7.66 10.11 11.88
N GLY A 74 8.92 10.29 11.55
CA GLY A 74 9.81 11.23 12.22
C GLY A 74 10.52 10.72 13.49
N GLU A 75 10.16 9.55 14.02
CA GLU A 75 10.85 8.98 15.20
C GLU A 75 12.26 8.48 14.87
N ILE A 76 12.46 7.90 13.68
CA ILE A 76 13.80 7.51 13.19
C ILE A 76 14.17 8.33 11.97
N VAL A 77 13.30 8.33 10.94
CA VAL A 77 13.50 9.08 9.70
C VAL A 77 12.21 9.77 9.28
N GLY A 78 12.33 10.88 8.56
CA GLY A 78 11.18 11.56 7.98
C GLY A 78 10.50 10.74 6.89
N THR A 79 9.21 11.01 6.64
CA THR A 79 8.37 10.27 5.68
C THR A 79 9.03 10.13 4.30
N PHE A 80 9.61 11.22 3.78
CA PHE A 80 10.16 11.26 2.43
C PHE A 80 11.61 10.77 2.31
N GLN A 81 12.27 10.49 3.43
CA GLN A 81 13.62 9.92 3.50
C GLN A 81 13.62 8.42 3.75
N ALA A 82 12.45 7.81 3.96
CA ALA A 82 12.34 6.42 4.38
C ALA A 82 12.90 5.43 3.33
N ALA A 83 12.70 5.68 2.02
CA ALA A 83 13.28 4.82 0.97
C ALA A 83 14.81 4.85 0.97
N ASP A 84 15.43 6.02 1.20
CA ASP A 84 16.89 6.12 1.30
C ASP A 84 17.41 5.40 2.53
N ALA A 85 16.72 5.56 3.67
CA ALA A 85 17.12 4.95 4.92
C ALA A 85 17.11 3.42 4.86
N VAL A 86 16.11 2.81 4.20
CA VAL A 86 16.10 1.36 4.01
C VAL A 86 17.08 0.90 2.94
N SER A 87 17.24 1.65 1.86
CA SER A 87 18.18 1.37 0.78
C SER A 87 19.62 1.30 1.29
N ASN A 88 20.05 2.26 2.12
CA ASN A 88 21.39 2.33 2.68
C ASN A 88 21.60 1.52 3.97
N GLY A 89 20.53 0.88 4.50
CA GLY A 89 20.60 0.04 5.70
C GLY A 89 20.57 0.81 7.04
N THR A 90 20.22 2.09 7.04
CA THR A 90 20.00 2.87 8.29
C THR A 90 18.90 2.24 9.15
N VAL A 91 17.87 1.70 8.51
CA VAL A 91 16.85 0.85 9.13
C VAL A 91 16.68 -0.42 8.30
N GLU A 92 16.23 -1.48 8.95
CA GLU A 92 16.05 -2.78 8.31
C GLU A 92 14.81 -2.78 7.40
N MET A 93 13.77 -2.01 7.78
CA MET A 93 12.47 -2.02 7.14
C MET A 93 11.77 -0.67 7.26
N VAL A 94 10.96 -0.32 6.24
CA VAL A 94 10.05 0.83 6.31
C VAL A 94 8.65 0.45 5.82
N HIS A 95 7.62 1.17 6.28
CA HIS A 95 6.25 1.07 5.78
C HIS A 95 5.86 2.41 5.15
N THR A 96 5.57 2.41 3.84
CA THR A 96 5.46 3.66 3.09
C THR A 96 4.59 3.54 1.83
N ALA A 97 4.22 4.68 1.25
CA ALA A 97 3.63 4.80 -0.08
C ALA A 97 4.73 5.05 -1.12
N GLY A 98 4.87 4.16 -2.10
CA GLY A 98 5.95 4.26 -3.09
C GLY A 98 5.94 5.58 -3.86
N TYR A 99 4.80 6.13 -4.19
CA TYR A 99 4.70 7.38 -4.94
C TYR A 99 5.28 8.61 -4.22
N TYR A 100 5.59 8.54 -2.93
CA TYR A 100 6.32 9.61 -2.24
C TYR A 100 7.72 9.86 -2.82
N TYR A 101 8.25 8.90 -3.56
CA TYR A 101 9.60 8.92 -4.09
C TYR A 101 9.66 9.16 -5.61
N VAL A 102 8.55 9.59 -6.25
CA VAL A 102 8.50 9.87 -7.71
C VAL A 102 9.47 10.98 -8.13
N GLY A 103 9.89 11.84 -7.22
CA GLY A 103 10.94 12.82 -7.45
C GLY A 103 12.34 12.21 -7.66
N LYS A 104 12.56 10.97 -7.18
CA LYS A 104 13.78 10.18 -7.44
C LYS A 104 13.65 9.38 -8.73
N ASP A 105 12.56 8.63 -8.82
CA ASP A 105 12.21 7.85 -10.00
C ASP A 105 10.68 7.62 -10.01
N PRO A 106 9.97 8.01 -11.08
CA PRO A 106 8.53 7.84 -11.18
C PRO A 106 8.09 6.36 -11.12
N THR A 107 8.98 5.40 -11.35
CA THR A 107 8.68 3.96 -11.27
C THR A 107 8.25 3.53 -9.86
N PHE A 108 8.65 4.26 -8.82
CA PHE A 108 8.19 4.01 -7.46
C PHE A 108 6.65 4.05 -7.31
N ALA A 109 5.94 4.78 -8.18
CA ALA A 109 4.49 4.87 -8.14
C ALA A 109 3.79 3.60 -8.63
N ILE A 110 4.43 2.81 -9.49
CA ILE A 110 3.79 1.69 -10.21
C ILE A 110 3.20 0.64 -9.27
N GLY A 111 3.90 0.28 -8.21
CA GLY A 111 3.39 -0.66 -7.21
C GLY A 111 2.38 -0.06 -6.22
N ALA A 112 2.34 1.26 -6.10
CA ALA A 112 1.52 1.96 -5.11
C ALA A 112 0.15 2.38 -5.67
N ALA A 113 0.10 3.48 -6.37
CA ALA A 113 -1.07 3.97 -7.10
C ALA A 113 -0.63 4.91 -8.22
N VAL A 114 -1.40 4.90 -9.29
CA VAL A 114 -1.26 5.81 -10.43
C VAL A 114 -2.64 6.38 -10.79
N PRO A 115 -2.75 7.63 -11.25
CA PRO A 115 -4.02 8.23 -11.65
C PRO A 115 -4.81 7.36 -12.65
N PHE A 116 -6.11 7.18 -12.41
CA PHE A 116 -6.98 6.29 -13.20
C PHE A 116 -6.42 4.87 -13.34
N GLY A 117 -5.71 4.38 -12.30
CA GLY A 117 -5.12 3.05 -12.24
C GLY A 117 -6.13 1.97 -11.88
N LEU A 118 -5.67 0.99 -11.12
CA LEU A 118 -6.46 -0.13 -10.62
C LEU A 118 -7.16 0.25 -9.31
N ASN A 119 -8.34 -0.33 -9.05
CA ASN A 119 -8.93 -0.30 -7.72
C ASN A 119 -8.23 -1.33 -6.79
N SER A 120 -8.56 -1.34 -5.51
CA SER A 120 -7.89 -2.20 -4.51
C SER A 120 -7.93 -3.69 -4.85
N ARG A 121 -9.05 -4.18 -5.35
CA ARG A 121 -9.20 -5.60 -5.72
C ARG A 121 -8.40 -5.93 -6.98
N GLN A 122 -8.46 -5.08 -8.00
CA GLN A 122 -7.67 -5.21 -9.23
C GLN A 122 -6.17 -5.09 -8.94
N GLN A 123 -5.78 -4.17 -8.05
CA GLN A 123 -4.37 -3.98 -7.65
C GLN A 123 -3.82 -5.25 -6.98
N ASN A 124 -4.57 -5.85 -6.07
CA ASN A 124 -4.20 -7.13 -5.47
C ASN A 124 -4.11 -8.25 -6.52
N ALA A 125 -5.06 -8.33 -7.45
CA ALA A 125 -5.03 -9.33 -8.51
C ALA A 125 -3.79 -9.16 -9.41
N TRP A 126 -3.47 -7.92 -9.79
CA TRP A 126 -2.28 -7.62 -10.58
C TRP A 126 -0.98 -7.93 -9.83
N LEU A 127 -0.87 -7.50 -8.58
CA LEU A 127 0.34 -7.71 -7.78
C LEU A 127 0.58 -9.19 -7.50
N TYR A 128 -0.42 -9.97 -7.11
CA TYR A 128 -0.23 -11.35 -6.69
C TYR A 128 -0.33 -12.38 -7.83
N HIS A 129 -1.01 -12.07 -8.94
CA HIS A 129 -1.28 -13.02 -10.03
C HIS A 129 -1.07 -12.44 -11.44
N GLY A 130 -0.93 -11.14 -11.58
CA GLY A 130 -0.75 -10.44 -12.87
C GLY A 130 0.70 -10.07 -13.20
N GLY A 131 1.69 -10.56 -12.46
CA GLY A 131 3.11 -10.24 -12.66
C GLY A 131 3.54 -8.90 -12.06
N GLY A 132 2.66 -8.22 -11.33
CA GLY A 132 2.95 -6.90 -10.76
C GLY A 132 4.07 -6.91 -9.71
N ASN A 133 4.07 -7.91 -8.80
CA ASN A 133 5.12 -8.02 -7.78
C ASN A 133 6.51 -8.26 -8.38
N GLU A 134 6.61 -9.03 -9.44
CA GLU A 134 7.85 -9.30 -10.16
C GLU A 134 8.39 -8.01 -10.78
N ILE A 135 7.54 -7.25 -11.46
CA ILE A 135 7.89 -5.96 -12.08
C ILE A 135 8.35 -4.95 -11.02
N VAL A 136 7.59 -4.83 -9.93
CA VAL A 136 7.93 -3.93 -8.82
C VAL A 136 9.26 -4.31 -8.21
N ASN A 137 9.48 -5.60 -7.88
CA ASN A 137 10.71 -6.03 -7.24
C ASN A 137 11.94 -6.03 -8.17
N GLU A 138 11.76 -6.18 -9.49
CA GLU A 138 12.85 -5.98 -10.45
C GLU A 138 13.38 -4.52 -10.39
N PHE A 139 12.50 -3.54 -10.31
CA PHE A 139 12.89 -2.15 -10.11
C PHE A 139 13.46 -1.90 -8.72
N MET A 140 12.78 -2.37 -7.66
CA MET A 140 13.20 -2.16 -6.28
C MET A 140 14.56 -2.77 -5.97
N ALA A 141 14.91 -3.90 -6.61
CA ALA A 141 16.24 -4.49 -6.46
C ALA A 141 17.38 -3.56 -6.91
N LYS A 142 17.13 -2.69 -7.92
CA LYS A 142 18.08 -1.64 -8.34
C LYS A 142 18.26 -0.56 -7.27
N GLN A 143 17.29 -0.43 -6.38
CA GLN A 143 17.31 0.50 -5.24
C GLN A 143 17.80 -0.17 -3.95
N ASN A 144 18.36 -1.39 -4.01
CA ASN A 144 18.75 -2.20 -2.85
C ASN A 144 17.58 -2.48 -1.88
N ILE A 145 16.37 -2.63 -2.41
CA ILE A 145 15.11 -2.85 -1.67
C ILE A 145 14.45 -4.15 -2.16
N TYR A 146 13.81 -4.87 -1.24
CA TYR A 146 12.80 -5.88 -1.50
C TYR A 146 11.46 -5.37 -0.98
N ALA A 147 10.41 -5.40 -1.81
CA ALA A 147 9.11 -4.83 -1.50
C ALA A 147 8.04 -5.90 -1.32
N LEU A 148 7.25 -5.77 -0.25
CA LEU A 148 6.07 -6.59 0.01
C LEU A 148 4.83 -5.69 0.06
N PRO A 149 3.75 -5.97 -0.70
CA PRO A 149 2.46 -5.31 -0.52
C PRO A 149 1.98 -5.54 0.92
N GLY A 150 1.64 -4.48 1.64
CA GLY A 150 1.38 -4.56 3.08
C GLY A 150 0.34 -3.60 3.61
N GLY A 151 -0.57 -3.17 2.76
CA GLY A 151 -1.72 -2.35 3.09
C GLY A 151 -2.43 -1.86 1.83
N ASN A 152 -3.74 -1.62 1.92
CA ASN A 152 -4.49 -0.95 0.86
C ASN A 152 -5.55 -0.04 1.47
N THR A 153 -5.72 1.15 0.90
CA THR A 153 -6.67 2.14 1.41
C THR A 153 -8.09 1.97 0.86
N GLY A 154 -8.27 1.15 -0.17
CA GLY A 154 -9.44 1.22 -1.01
C GLY A 154 -9.46 2.48 -1.86
N THR A 155 -10.56 2.72 -2.58
CA THR A 155 -10.75 3.92 -3.38
C THR A 155 -10.83 5.14 -2.47
N GLN A 156 -10.01 6.14 -2.77
CA GLN A 156 -9.91 7.33 -1.94
C GLN A 156 -10.92 8.41 -2.32
N MET A 157 -11.07 9.39 -1.42
CA MET A 157 -11.81 10.61 -1.68
C MET A 157 -10.98 11.62 -2.48
N GLY A 158 -11.67 12.56 -3.12
CA GLY A 158 -11.09 13.61 -3.94
C GLY A 158 -10.53 14.81 -3.16
N GLY A 159 -10.46 14.71 -1.83
CA GLY A 159 -9.81 15.69 -0.97
C GLY A 159 -10.72 16.83 -0.49
N TRP A 160 -10.12 17.68 0.34
CA TRP A 160 -10.73 18.81 1.04
C TRP A 160 -10.31 20.13 0.42
N PHE A 161 -11.27 21.00 0.17
CA PHE A 161 -11.06 22.28 -0.50
C PHE A 161 -11.65 23.41 0.35
N ARG A 162 -10.90 24.51 0.45
CA ARG A 162 -11.35 25.74 1.12
C ARG A 162 -12.35 26.50 0.28
N LYS A 163 -12.30 26.37 -1.05
CA LYS A 163 -13.24 26.93 -2.03
C LYS A 163 -13.77 25.85 -2.92
N GLU A 164 -14.98 26.07 -3.43
CA GLU A 164 -15.62 25.15 -4.37
C GLU A 164 -14.90 25.20 -5.74
N VAL A 165 -14.72 24.03 -6.35
CA VAL A 165 -14.08 23.83 -7.66
C VAL A 165 -15.09 23.16 -8.59
N LYS A 166 -15.57 23.87 -9.60
CA LYS A 166 -16.61 23.41 -10.53
C LYS A 166 -16.09 23.11 -11.93
N THR A 167 -15.08 23.84 -12.36
CA THR A 167 -14.50 23.80 -13.70
C THR A 167 -12.97 23.64 -13.64
N VAL A 168 -12.36 23.31 -14.77
CA VAL A 168 -10.88 23.28 -14.89
C VAL A 168 -10.26 24.65 -14.60
N ALA A 169 -10.96 25.73 -14.95
CA ALA A 169 -10.47 27.08 -14.68
C ALA A 169 -10.30 27.37 -13.17
N ASP A 170 -11.13 26.76 -12.31
CA ASP A 170 -11.03 26.92 -10.85
C ASP A 170 -9.78 26.27 -10.26
N LEU A 171 -9.09 25.41 -11.02
CA LEU A 171 -7.82 24.79 -10.62
C LEU A 171 -6.61 25.71 -10.83
N GLN A 172 -6.75 26.81 -11.57
CA GLN A 172 -5.64 27.71 -11.89
C GLN A 172 -5.07 28.36 -10.63
N GLY A 173 -3.78 28.09 -10.36
CA GLY A 173 -3.08 28.62 -9.20
C GLY A 173 -3.47 27.99 -7.86
N LEU A 174 -4.36 26.99 -7.84
CA LEU A 174 -4.78 26.27 -6.63
C LEU A 174 -3.58 25.54 -5.99
N LYS A 175 -3.20 25.94 -4.79
CA LYS A 175 -2.15 25.28 -4.02
C LYS A 175 -2.73 24.04 -3.37
N MET A 176 -2.40 22.87 -3.89
CA MET A 176 -2.96 21.62 -3.40
C MET A 176 -1.87 20.69 -2.88
N ARG A 177 -2.07 20.21 -1.64
CA ARG A 177 -1.28 19.06 -1.18
C ARG A 177 -1.77 17.83 -1.93
N ILE A 178 -0.89 17.28 -2.74
CA ILE A 178 -1.12 16.05 -3.48
C ILE A 178 0.22 15.37 -3.77
N ALA A 179 0.26 14.05 -3.64
CA ALA A 179 1.48 13.28 -3.80
C ALA A 179 1.53 12.58 -5.18
N GLY A 180 2.70 12.10 -5.51
CA GLY A 180 2.89 11.19 -6.64
C GLY A 180 2.71 11.83 -8.03
N ILE A 181 2.39 10.98 -9.00
CA ILE A 181 2.15 11.39 -10.40
C ILE A 181 0.91 12.28 -10.50
N ALA A 182 -0.04 12.14 -9.59
CA ALA A 182 -1.22 13.00 -9.53
C ALA A 182 -0.86 14.49 -9.41
N GLY A 183 0.22 14.82 -8.69
CA GLY A 183 0.75 16.19 -8.64
C GLY A 183 1.14 16.72 -10.02
N GLN A 184 1.79 15.89 -10.85
CA GLN A 184 2.16 16.28 -12.22
C GLN A 184 0.92 16.50 -13.10
N VAL A 185 -0.11 15.65 -12.94
CA VAL A 185 -1.39 15.81 -13.65
C VAL A 185 -2.08 17.10 -13.22
N MET A 186 -2.17 17.38 -11.91
CA MET A 186 -2.75 18.63 -11.39
C MET A 186 -1.99 19.87 -11.85
N ALA A 187 -0.66 19.80 -11.97
CA ALA A 187 0.13 20.87 -12.53
C ALA A 187 -0.21 21.16 -14.01
N LYS A 188 -0.45 20.12 -14.81
CA LYS A 188 -0.94 20.30 -16.20
C LYS A 188 -2.32 20.96 -16.27
N LEU A 189 -3.15 20.78 -15.23
CA LEU A 189 -4.45 21.43 -15.10
C LEU A 189 -4.36 22.83 -14.50
N GLY A 190 -3.15 23.32 -14.21
CA GLY A 190 -2.90 24.68 -13.71
C GLY A 190 -2.81 24.82 -12.19
N ALA A 191 -2.96 23.74 -11.42
CA ALA A 191 -2.75 23.77 -9.98
C ALA A 191 -1.25 23.85 -9.62
N VAL A 192 -0.96 24.18 -8.36
CA VAL A 192 0.37 24.21 -7.77
C VAL A 192 0.47 23.10 -6.75
N PRO A 193 0.93 21.89 -7.15
CA PRO A 193 1.02 20.76 -6.24
C PRO A 193 2.13 20.96 -5.22
N GLN A 194 1.88 20.50 -4.00
CA GLN A 194 2.84 20.52 -2.90
C GLN A 194 2.83 19.17 -2.18
N GLN A 195 4.00 18.62 -1.89
CA GLN A 195 4.12 17.40 -1.14
C GLN A 195 4.36 17.74 0.34
N VAL A 196 3.36 17.45 1.17
CA VAL A 196 3.37 17.72 2.61
C VAL A 196 3.06 16.41 3.35
N ALA A 197 3.80 16.12 4.43
CA ALA A 197 3.57 14.94 5.25
C ALA A 197 2.22 15.02 5.98
N GLY A 198 1.58 13.86 6.27
CA GLY A 198 0.23 13.81 6.79
C GLY A 198 -0.01 14.64 8.05
N GLY A 199 0.93 14.65 9.00
CA GLY A 199 0.83 15.45 10.23
C GLY A 199 0.90 16.97 10.02
N ASP A 200 1.41 17.42 8.87
CA ASP A 200 1.62 18.84 8.56
C ASP A 200 0.50 19.44 7.70
N ILE A 201 -0.45 18.61 7.21
CA ILE A 201 -1.51 19.04 6.30
C ILE A 201 -2.49 19.99 6.99
N TYR A 202 -2.98 19.64 8.18
CA TYR A 202 -3.93 20.48 8.92
C TYR A 202 -3.37 21.89 9.18
N PRO A 203 -2.16 22.03 9.74
CA PRO A 203 -1.56 23.37 9.93
C PRO A 203 -1.37 24.15 8.62
N ALA A 204 -1.09 23.47 7.50
CA ALA A 204 -0.92 24.10 6.21
C ALA A 204 -2.26 24.63 5.64
N LEU A 205 -3.35 23.86 5.76
CA LEU A 205 -4.71 24.30 5.42
C LEU A 205 -5.17 25.45 6.32
N GLU A 206 -4.98 25.33 7.63
CA GLU A 206 -5.41 26.32 8.62
C GLU A 206 -4.75 27.70 8.35
N ARG A 207 -3.44 27.72 8.08
CA ARG A 207 -2.69 28.93 7.76
C ARG A 207 -2.92 29.44 6.34
N GLY A 208 -3.57 28.66 5.47
CA GLY A 208 -3.78 29.02 4.07
C GLY A 208 -2.53 28.96 3.21
N THR A 209 -1.49 28.24 3.64
CA THR A 209 -0.32 27.95 2.79
C THR A 209 -0.67 27.00 1.66
N ILE A 210 -1.70 26.17 1.85
CA ILE A 210 -2.36 25.39 0.80
C ILE A 210 -3.87 25.67 0.81
N ASP A 211 -4.52 25.55 -0.34
CA ASP A 211 -5.95 25.79 -0.56
C ASP A 211 -6.77 24.50 -0.52
N ALA A 212 -6.12 23.36 -0.78
CA ALA A 212 -6.73 22.05 -0.83
C ALA A 212 -5.73 20.96 -0.42
N ALA A 213 -6.25 19.83 0.03
CA ALA A 213 -5.44 18.66 0.34
C ALA A 213 -6.24 17.38 0.12
N GLU A 214 -5.61 16.39 -0.48
CA GLU A 214 -6.07 15.01 -0.42
C GLU A 214 -5.35 14.25 0.70
N TRP A 215 -5.97 13.19 1.23
CA TRP A 215 -5.31 12.26 2.13
C TRP A 215 -5.76 10.84 1.81
N ILE A 216 -6.85 10.34 2.38
CA ILE A 216 -7.34 8.99 2.11
C ILE A 216 -8.86 8.98 2.00
N GLY A 217 -9.54 9.15 3.13
CA GLY A 217 -10.97 8.99 3.21
C GLY A 217 -11.52 9.37 4.58
N PRO A 218 -12.86 9.22 4.77
CA PRO A 218 -13.57 9.83 5.88
C PRO A 218 -12.99 9.54 7.26
N TYR A 219 -12.54 8.32 7.53
CA TYR A 219 -12.09 7.93 8.85
C TYR A 219 -10.78 8.59 9.27
N ASP A 220 -9.79 8.59 8.40
CA ASP A 220 -8.52 9.24 8.68
C ASP A 220 -8.64 10.75 8.58
N ASP A 221 -9.38 11.26 7.59
CA ASP A 221 -9.58 12.69 7.36
C ASP A 221 -10.30 13.36 8.55
N GLU A 222 -11.27 12.66 9.18
CA GLU A 222 -11.92 13.10 10.41
C GLU A 222 -10.92 13.23 11.56
N LYS A 223 -10.04 12.25 11.74
CA LYS A 223 -8.98 12.27 12.76
C LYS A 223 -7.98 13.40 12.55
N LEU A 224 -7.66 13.68 11.30
CA LEU A 224 -6.78 14.78 10.94
C LEU A 224 -7.47 16.15 10.98
N GLY A 225 -8.82 16.19 11.10
CA GLY A 225 -9.59 17.39 11.35
C GLY A 225 -9.80 18.31 10.16
N PHE A 226 -9.63 17.83 8.93
CA PHE A 226 -9.66 18.66 7.72
C PHE A 226 -10.99 19.40 7.52
N ASN A 227 -12.12 18.81 7.96
CA ASN A 227 -13.44 19.42 7.93
C ASN A 227 -13.56 20.74 8.71
N LYS A 228 -12.64 21.00 9.64
CA LYS A 228 -12.63 22.23 10.45
C LYS A 228 -12.04 23.43 9.70
N VAL A 229 -11.25 23.18 8.66
CA VAL A 229 -10.47 24.20 7.94
C VAL A 229 -10.77 24.25 6.44
N ALA A 230 -11.48 23.25 5.89
CA ALA A 230 -11.90 23.17 4.50
C ALA A 230 -13.29 22.51 4.43
N PRO A 231 -14.36 23.22 3.95
CA PRO A 231 -15.72 22.70 4.05
C PRO A 231 -16.13 21.78 2.91
N PHE A 232 -15.46 21.81 1.75
CA PHE A 232 -15.85 21.06 0.56
C PHE A 232 -15.07 19.76 0.45
N TYR A 233 -15.79 18.63 0.43
CA TYR A 233 -15.22 17.29 0.38
C TYR A 233 -15.56 16.63 -0.95
N TYR A 234 -14.56 16.51 -1.82
CA TYR A 234 -14.72 16.03 -3.18
C TYR A 234 -14.61 14.53 -3.32
N TYR A 235 -15.22 13.98 -4.39
CA TYR A 235 -15.13 12.58 -4.79
C TYR A 235 -15.37 12.41 -6.30
N PRO A 236 -14.92 11.27 -6.93
CA PRO A 236 -13.97 10.30 -6.37
C PRO A 236 -12.53 10.81 -6.40
N GLY A 237 -11.63 10.19 -5.63
CA GLY A 237 -10.19 10.39 -5.76
C GLY A 237 -9.66 9.66 -6.99
N TRP A 238 -9.77 10.27 -8.17
CA TRP A 238 -9.40 9.67 -9.45
C TRP A 238 -7.91 9.33 -9.58
N TRP A 239 -7.10 9.85 -8.68
CA TRP A 239 -5.66 9.55 -8.59
C TRP A 239 -5.34 8.24 -7.86
N GLU A 240 -6.27 7.72 -7.04
CA GLU A 240 -6.07 6.54 -6.22
C GLU A 240 -7.33 5.69 -6.12
N GLY A 241 -7.52 4.81 -7.11
CA GLY A 241 -8.58 3.79 -7.08
C GLY A 241 -8.34 2.75 -5.96
N GLY A 242 -7.09 2.63 -5.51
CA GLY A 242 -6.67 1.82 -4.38
C GLY A 242 -5.16 1.98 -4.19
N LEU A 243 -4.75 2.69 -3.12
CA LEU A 243 -3.34 2.79 -2.80
C LEU A 243 -2.87 1.51 -2.13
N THR A 244 -1.89 0.83 -2.73
CA THR A 244 -1.13 -0.22 -2.06
C THR A 244 0.07 0.37 -1.34
N LEU A 245 0.11 0.19 -0.02
CA LEU A 245 1.27 0.47 0.80
C LEU A 245 2.23 -0.71 0.75
N HIS A 246 3.52 -0.43 0.86
CA HIS A 246 4.53 -1.47 0.86
C HIS A 246 5.35 -1.46 2.14
N PHE A 247 5.72 -2.65 2.57
CA PHE A 247 6.87 -2.84 3.42
C PHE A 247 8.11 -2.95 2.53
N TYR A 248 8.96 -1.94 2.57
CA TYR A 248 10.28 -1.97 1.92
C TYR A 248 11.29 -2.50 2.92
N ILE A 249 12.06 -3.49 2.50
CA ILE A 249 13.07 -4.18 3.30
C ILE A 249 14.43 -3.99 2.63
N ASN A 250 15.46 -3.67 3.40
CA ASN A 250 16.81 -3.67 2.85
C ASN A 250 17.10 -5.03 2.22
N LYS A 251 17.55 -5.05 0.96
CA LYS A 251 17.69 -6.28 0.18
C LYS A 251 18.64 -7.28 0.84
N ALA A 252 19.78 -6.84 1.37
CA ALA A 252 20.72 -7.72 2.05
C ALA A 252 20.13 -8.30 3.35
N LYS A 253 19.32 -7.52 4.07
CA LYS A 253 18.60 -8.01 5.27
C LYS A 253 17.57 -9.06 4.90
N TRP A 254 16.79 -8.84 3.82
CA TRP A 254 15.86 -9.84 3.30
C TRP A 254 16.55 -11.14 2.91
N GLU A 255 17.64 -11.05 2.17
CA GLU A 255 18.40 -12.21 1.70
C GLU A 255 19.08 -13.00 2.84
N SER A 256 19.37 -12.33 3.95
CA SER A 256 19.97 -12.96 5.15
C SER A 256 18.95 -13.75 6.00
N LEU A 257 17.65 -13.55 5.79
CA LEU A 257 16.63 -14.25 6.54
C LEU A 257 16.54 -15.73 6.16
N PRO A 258 16.33 -16.64 7.12
CA PRO A 258 15.93 -18.01 6.85
C PRO A 258 14.65 -18.06 5.98
N LYS A 259 14.51 -19.07 5.14
CA LYS A 259 13.37 -19.21 4.23
C LYS A 259 12.01 -19.23 4.94
N ASN A 260 11.94 -19.85 6.11
CA ASN A 260 10.73 -19.85 6.92
C ASN A 260 10.37 -18.43 7.42
N TYR A 261 11.36 -17.59 7.79
CA TYR A 261 11.11 -16.21 8.20
C TYR A 261 10.69 -15.33 7.02
N GLN A 262 11.28 -15.55 5.85
CA GLN A 262 10.81 -14.89 4.62
C GLN A 262 9.34 -15.23 4.33
N ALA A 263 8.96 -16.51 4.43
CA ALA A 263 7.57 -16.95 4.22
C ALA A 263 6.60 -16.37 5.26
N ILE A 264 7.00 -16.35 6.54
CA ILE A 264 6.20 -15.72 7.62
C ILE A 264 6.02 -14.23 7.35
N LEU A 265 7.07 -13.52 6.96
CA LEU A 265 7.00 -12.08 6.69
C LEU A 265 6.12 -11.75 5.47
N GLN A 266 6.15 -12.59 4.42
CA GLN A 266 5.23 -12.49 3.29
C GLN A 266 3.77 -12.69 3.73
N ALA A 267 3.49 -13.73 4.53
CA ALA A 267 2.15 -13.98 5.05
C ALA A 267 1.65 -12.85 5.95
N ALA A 268 2.53 -12.30 6.81
CA ALA A 268 2.23 -11.16 7.67
C ALA A 268 1.90 -9.89 6.86
N ALA A 269 2.63 -9.64 5.77
CA ALA A 269 2.35 -8.51 4.87
C ALA A 269 0.99 -8.67 4.17
N MET A 270 0.65 -9.87 3.70
CA MET A 270 -0.68 -10.15 3.14
C MET A 270 -1.80 -9.97 4.18
N ALA A 271 -1.59 -10.42 5.41
CA ALA A 271 -2.54 -10.22 6.50
C ALA A 271 -2.74 -8.72 6.80
N ALA A 272 -1.67 -7.94 6.87
CA ALA A 272 -1.72 -6.49 7.05
C ALA A 272 -2.46 -5.78 5.90
N ASN A 273 -2.26 -6.24 4.65
CA ASN A 273 -2.94 -5.70 3.48
C ASN A 273 -4.46 -5.88 3.56
N VAL A 274 -4.92 -7.07 3.92
CA VAL A 274 -6.36 -7.37 4.08
C VAL A 274 -6.94 -6.63 5.27
N ASP A 275 -6.25 -6.60 6.42
CA ASP A 275 -6.71 -5.95 7.65
C ASP A 275 -6.89 -4.44 7.45
N MET A 276 -5.95 -3.76 6.80
CA MET A 276 -6.04 -2.32 6.53
C MET A 276 -7.26 -2.00 5.68
N LEU A 277 -7.44 -2.70 4.54
CA LEU A 277 -8.58 -2.48 3.64
C LEU A 277 -9.91 -2.71 4.37
N ALA A 278 -10.03 -3.82 5.08
CA ALA A 278 -11.23 -4.16 5.84
C ALA A 278 -11.55 -3.11 6.92
N LYS A 279 -10.53 -2.56 7.61
CA LYS A 279 -10.71 -1.48 8.57
C LYS A 279 -11.25 -0.21 7.94
N TYR A 280 -10.71 0.20 6.78
CA TYR A 280 -11.20 1.38 6.07
C TYR A 280 -12.66 1.19 5.63
N ASP A 281 -12.97 0.06 5.00
CA ASP A 281 -14.33 -0.22 4.52
C ASP A 281 -15.35 -0.28 5.67
N ALA A 282 -14.96 -0.83 6.81
CA ALA A 282 -15.83 -0.89 8.00
C ALA A 282 -16.04 0.48 8.67
N ARG A 283 -15.04 1.38 8.65
CA ARG A 283 -15.04 2.63 9.44
C ARG A 283 -15.44 3.87 8.64
N ASN A 284 -15.11 3.92 7.35
CA ASN A 284 -15.41 5.06 6.49
C ASN A 284 -16.91 5.42 6.44
N PRO A 285 -17.87 4.48 6.36
CA PRO A 285 -19.29 4.87 6.28
C PRO A 285 -19.80 5.62 7.50
N ALA A 286 -19.37 5.24 8.69
CA ALA A 286 -19.76 5.92 9.92
C ALA A 286 -19.06 7.29 10.05
N ALA A 287 -17.79 7.38 9.72
CA ALA A 287 -17.04 8.63 9.71
C ALA A 287 -17.61 9.62 8.68
N LEU A 288 -17.97 9.16 7.49
CA LEU A 288 -18.62 10.01 6.47
C LEU A 288 -19.91 10.64 6.99
N ARG A 289 -20.77 9.87 7.66
CA ARG A 289 -22.00 10.41 8.28
C ARG A 289 -21.68 11.46 9.33
N ARG A 290 -20.67 11.25 10.17
CA ARG A 290 -20.28 12.25 11.17
C ARG A 290 -19.74 13.53 10.52
N LEU A 291 -18.89 13.40 9.51
CA LEU A 291 -18.35 14.55 8.78
C LEU A 291 -19.45 15.39 8.13
N ILE A 292 -20.43 14.75 7.49
CA ILE A 292 -21.61 15.44 6.91
C ILE A 292 -22.42 16.12 8.04
N GLY A 293 -22.61 15.43 9.15
CA GLY A 293 -23.31 15.97 10.33
C GLY A 293 -22.61 17.19 10.95
N THR A 294 -21.30 17.34 10.77
CA THR A 294 -20.52 18.53 11.20
C THR A 294 -20.43 19.62 10.15
N GLY A 295 -21.14 19.49 9.01
CA GLY A 295 -21.23 20.52 7.99
C GLY A 295 -20.31 20.34 6.78
N ALA A 296 -19.61 19.20 6.66
CA ALA A 296 -18.85 18.88 5.46
C ALA A 296 -19.76 18.75 4.25
N GLN A 297 -19.41 19.40 3.15
CA GLN A 297 -20.21 19.46 1.94
C GLN A 297 -19.62 18.55 0.86
N LEU A 298 -20.27 17.40 0.62
CA LEU A 298 -19.88 16.50 -0.45
C LEU A 298 -20.07 17.14 -1.82
N ARG A 299 -19.06 16.98 -2.67
CA ARG A 299 -19.08 17.46 -4.07
C ARG A 299 -18.51 16.40 -5.00
N PRO A 300 -19.25 15.96 -6.04
CA PRO A 300 -18.64 15.21 -7.12
C PRO A 300 -17.76 16.15 -7.95
N TYR A 301 -16.64 15.63 -8.46
CA TYR A 301 -15.95 16.32 -9.55
C TYR A 301 -16.84 16.37 -10.78
N SER A 302 -16.81 17.50 -11.50
CA SER A 302 -17.54 17.62 -12.76
C SER A 302 -16.95 16.70 -13.83
N ASN A 303 -17.77 16.31 -14.81
CA ASN A 303 -17.26 15.52 -15.95
C ASN A 303 -16.15 16.27 -16.70
N GLU A 304 -16.24 17.61 -16.81
CA GLU A 304 -15.20 18.45 -17.41
C GLU A 304 -13.84 18.23 -16.73
N ILE A 305 -13.80 18.27 -15.38
CA ILE A 305 -12.56 18.03 -14.62
C ILE A 305 -12.08 16.59 -14.78
N MET A 306 -12.98 15.60 -14.70
CA MET A 306 -12.63 14.20 -14.84
C MET A 306 -12.04 13.86 -16.21
N GLU A 307 -12.65 14.37 -17.30
CA GLU A 307 -12.15 14.18 -18.67
C GLU A 307 -10.82 14.90 -18.90
N ALA A 308 -10.68 16.12 -18.42
CA ALA A 308 -9.43 16.88 -18.50
C ALA A 308 -8.31 16.17 -17.72
N ALA A 309 -8.61 15.66 -16.52
CA ALA A 309 -7.65 14.91 -15.71
C ALA A 309 -7.23 13.60 -16.37
N LEU A 310 -8.16 12.85 -16.97
CA LEU A 310 -7.85 11.63 -17.72
C LEU A 310 -6.95 11.91 -18.93
N LYS A 311 -7.26 12.97 -19.70
CA LYS A 311 -6.42 13.41 -20.81
C LYS A 311 -5.00 13.76 -20.36
N ALA A 312 -4.89 14.64 -19.35
CA ALA A 312 -3.61 15.06 -18.78
C ALA A 312 -2.81 13.87 -18.21
N THR A 313 -3.50 12.89 -17.61
CA THR A 313 -2.88 11.65 -17.13
C THR A 313 -2.21 10.86 -18.25
N ASN A 314 -2.91 10.67 -19.38
CA ASN A 314 -2.34 9.95 -20.52
C ASN A 314 -1.12 10.68 -21.11
N GLU A 315 -1.14 12.00 -21.14
CA GLU A 315 0.00 12.82 -21.56
C GLU A 315 1.20 12.65 -20.60
N VAL A 316 0.96 12.75 -19.29
CA VAL A 316 2.02 12.54 -18.26
C VAL A 316 2.63 11.14 -18.38
N TYR A 317 1.80 10.11 -18.55
CA TYR A 317 2.31 8.75 -18.73
C TYR A 317 3.17 8.61 -19.98
N ALA A 318 2.77 9.22 -21.09
CA ALA A 318 3.55 9.20 -22.33
C ALA A 318 4.91 9.92 -22.15
N GLU A 319 4.91 11.09 -21.50
CA GLU A 319 6.12 11.86 -21.22
C GLU A 319 7.11 11.12 -20.32
N ILE A 320 6.62 10.46 -19.27
CA ILE A 320 7.45 9.67 -18.35
C ILE A 320 7.97 8.43 -19.09
N SER A 321 7.10 7.71 -19.78
CA SER A 321 7.46 6.46 -20.50
C SER A 321 8.50 6.69 -21.59
N ALA A 322 8.51 7.85 -22.22
CA ALA A 322 9.50 8.21 -23.23
C ALA A 322 10.93 8.33 -22.66
N LYS A 323 11.06 8.56 -21.36
CA LYS A 323 12.35 8.83 -20.67
C LYS A 323 12.74 7.74 -19.68
N ASN A 324 11.78 6.92 -19.24
CA ASN A 324 11.97 5.92 -18.19
C ASN A 324 11.44 4.54 -18.64
N PRO A 325 12.32 3.62 -19.06
CA PRO A 325 11.91 2.29 -19.53
C PRO A 325 11.33 1.41 -18.41
N ASP A 326 11.75 1.56 -17.16
CA ASP A 326 11.21 0.80 -16.03
C ASP A 326 9.77 1.24 -15.74
N PHE A 327 9.51 2.55 -15.72
CA PHE A 327 8.15 3.08 -15.64
C PHE A 327 7.28 2.59 -16.80
N LYS A 328 7.81 2.67 -18.04
CA LYS A 328 7.10 2.19 -19.23
C LYS A 328 6.70 0.73 -19.10
N LYS A 329 7.61 -0.13 -18.69
CA LYS A 329 7.35 -1.56 -18.48
C LYS A 329 6.20 -1.77 -17.46
N GLY A 330 6.26 -1.06 -16.35
CA GLY A 330 5.25 -1.16 -15.29
C GLY A 330 3.88 -0.64 -15.70
N ILE A 331 3.82 0.56 -16.30
CA ILE A 331 2.54 1.17 -16.68
C ILE A 331 1.88 0.43 -17.85
N ASP A 332 2.64 -0.10 -18.80
CA ASP A 332 2.10 -0.89 -19.91
C ASP A 332 1.47 -2.19 -19.39
N SER A 333 2.15 -2.91 -18.47
CA SER A 333 1.61 -4.11 -17.82
C SER A 333 0.33 -3.81 -17.03
N LEU A 334 0.36 -2.77 -16.18
CA LEU A 334 -0.79 -2.36 -15.37
C LEU A 334 -2.00 -1.99 -16.25
N ARG A 335 -1.78 -1.23 -17.33
CA ARG A 335 -2.86 -0.79 -18.24
C ARG A 335 -3.45 -1.95 -19.04
N ALA A 336 -2.63 -2.90 -19.50
CA ALA A 336 -3.11 -4.11 -20.16
C ALA A 336 -3.98 -4.93 -19.22
N PHE A 337 -3.49 -5.18 -17.99
CA PHE A 337 -4.24 -5.90 -16.96
C PHE A 337 -5.56 -5.20 -16.60
N ARG A 338 -5.53 -3.87 -16.42
CA ARG A 338 -6.73 -3.07 -16.17
C ARG A 338 -7.79 -3.23 -17.26
N GLY A 339 -7.37 -3.28 -18.52
CA GLY A 339 -8.28 -3.48 -19.65
C GLY A 339 -9.06 -4.80 -19.54
N GLU A 340 -8.38 -5.89 -19.25
CA GLU A 340 -8.99 -7.22 -19.05
C GLU A 340 -9.88 -7.26 -17.80
N GLU A 341 -9.40 -6.67 -16.68
CA GLU A 341 -10.17 -6.64 -15.44
C GLU A 341 -11.50 -5.89 -15.58
N TYR A 342 -11.55 -4.78 -16.32
CA TYR A 342 -12.81 -4.05 -16.53
C TYR A 342 -13.81 -4.80 -17.39
N LEU A 343 -13.40 -5.71 -18.27
CA LEU A 343 -14.33 -6.61 -18.96
C LEU A 343 -15.06 -7.51 -17.96
N TRP A 344 -14.33 -8.03 -16.96
CA TRP A 344 -14.92 -8.83 -15.89
C TRP A 344 -15.75 -8.01 -14.90
N PHE A 345 -15.17 -6.90 -14.38
CA PHE A 345 -15.83 -6.05 -13.38
C PHE A 345 -17.13 -5.43 -13.91
N GLN A 346 -17.19 -5.08 -15.19
CA GLN A 346 -18.41 -4.57 -15.82
C GLN A 346 -19.55 -5.59 -15.75
N VAL A 347 -19.27 -6.87 -15.96
CA VAL A 347 -20.25 -7.94 -15.93
C VAL A 347 -20.64 -8.33 -14.49
N ALA A 348 -19.68 -8.46 -13.62
CA ALA A 348 -19.86 -8.92 -12.23
C ALA A 348 -20.15 -7.76 -11.27
N GLU A 349 -19.09 -7.08 -10.83
CA GLU A 349 -19.13 -6.13 -9.70
C GLU A 349 -20.03 -4.92 -10.01
N TYR A 350 -19.82 -4.26 -11.14
CA TYR A 350 -20.58 -3.06 -11.50
C TYR A 350 -22.08 -3.35 -11.63
N THR A 351 -22.44 -4.47 -12.23
CA THR A 351 -23.86 -4.85 -12.39
C THR A 351 -24.49 -5.18 -11.05
N TYR A 352 -23.80 -5.96 -10.20
CA TYR A 352 -24.27 -6.32 -8.85
C TYR A 352 -24.38 -5.08 -7.96
N ASP A 353 -23.28 -4.32 -7.81
CA ASP A 353 -23.24 -3.15 -6.94
C ASP A 353 -24.21 -2.07 -7.41
N GLY A 354 -24.30 -1.84 -8.72
CA GLY A 354 -25.27 -0.92 -9.29
C GLY A 354 -26.72 -1.29 -8.97
N PHE A 355 -27.06 -2.59 -8.96
CA PHE A 355 -28.37 -3.06 -8.53
C PHE A 355 -28.58 -2.82 -7.02
N MET A 356 -27.63 -3.20 -6.18
CA MET A 356 -27.73 -3.07 -4.73
C MET A 356 -27.81 -1.60 -4.28
N ILE A 357 -27.00 -0.72 -4.88
CA ILE A 357 -27.03 0.72 -4.57
C ILE A 357 -28.39 1.33 -4.87
N ARG A 358 -28.98 1.01 -6.02
CA ARG A 358 -30.33 1.53 -6.39
C ARG A 358 -31.45 1.01 -5.50
N ASN A 359 -31.27 -0.14 -4.88
CA ASN A 359 -32.29 -0.80 -4.06
C ASN A 359 -32.03 -0.74 -2.55
N ARG A 360 -30.98 -0.05 -2.08
CA ARG A 360 -30.54 -0.02 -0.68
C ARG A 360 -31.59 0.41 0.35
N THR A 361 -32.65 1.09 -0.08
CA THR A 361 -33.73 1.56 0.80
C THR A 361 -34.98 0.69 0.72
N LYS A 362 -34.97 -0.41 -0.04
CA LYS A 362 -36.10 -1.30 -0.20
C LYS A 362 -36.11 -2.51 0.75
N ASN A 363 -35.08 -2.63 1.60
CA ASN A 363 -34.93 -3.69 2.60
C ASN A 363 -35.11 -3.13 4.02
#